data_b6b26cdc392c634db9001343174702e9
#
_entry.id   b6b26cdc392c634db9001343174702e9
#
_cell.length_a   1.000
_cell.length_b   1.000
_cell.length_c   1.000
_cell.angle_alpha   90.00
_cell.angle_beta   90.00
_cell.angle_gamma   90.00
#
_symmetry.space_group_name_H-M   'P 1'
#
loop_
_entity.id
_entity.type
_entity.pdbx_description
1 polymer ?
#
loop_
_entity_poly.entity_id
_entity_poly.type
_entity_poly.pdbx_seq_one_letter_code
_entity_poly.pdbx_strand_id
1 'polypeptide(L)'
;MLNNLFEKRAISFQTIWGSGGEIELSTNSGTYVTQDNVWRLAAITGAVNLIASSISTLPMEAWVRRDGQKLLMRPKPDWVNRPDVSFVDRTPFISSIIASLMLDGNAFVRVFRD
;
A
#
# COMPACT_ATOMS: atom_id res chain seq x y z
N MET A 1 -37.13 12.62 22.48
CA MET A 1 -35.85 13.35 22.32
C MET A 1 -34.62 12.46 22.07
N LEU A 2 -34.79 11.14 21.99
CA LEU A 2 -33.68 10.17 21.77
C LEU A 2 -33.58 9.62 20.33
N ASN A 3 -34.55 9.94 19.46
CA ASN A 3 -34.58 9.39 18.09
C ASN A 3 -33.61 10.05 17.09
N ASN A 4 -33.04 11.21 17.42
CA ASN A 4 -32.13 11.92 16.49
C ASN A 4 -30.64 11.52 16.62
N LEU A 5 -30.29 10.70 17.60
CA LEU A 5 -28.91 10.30 17.86
C LEU A 5 -28.46 9.09 17.01
N PHE A 6 -29.42 8.30 16.53
CA PHE A 6 -29.13 7.09 15.75
C PHE A 6 -29.26 7.26 14.20
N GLU A 7 -29.99 8.29 13.77
CA GLU A 7 -30.25 8.52 12.33
C GLU A 7 -29.05 9.06 11.55
N LYS A 8 -28.06 9.61 12.20
CA LYS A 8 -26.85 10.17 11.51
C LYS A 8 -25.72 9.16 11.27
N ARG A 9 -25.91 7.88 11.57
CA ARG A 9 -24.89 6.83 11.37
C ARG A 9 -25.17 5.85 10.24
N ALA A 10 -26.26 5.98 9.56
CA ALA A 10 -26.52 5.17 8.37
C ALA A 10 -25.84 5.80 7.16
N ILE A 11 -24.59 5.42 6.90
CA ILE A 11 -23.98 5.59 5.59
C ILE A 11 -24.77 4.67 4.65
N SER A 12 -25.63 5.24 3.82
CA SER A 12 -26.38 4.48 2.84
C SER A 12 -25.38 3.86 1.86
N PHE A 13 -25.41 2.56 1.71
CA PHE A 13 -24.54 1.79 0.80
C PHE A 13 -24.64 2.27 -0.67
N GLN A 14 -25.70 2.96 -0.99
CA GLN A 14 -25.97 3.51 -2.31
C GLN A 14 -25.10 4.72 -2.67
N THR A 15 -24.56 5.42 -1.66
CA THR A 15 -23.68 6.58 -1.88
C THR A 15 -22.24 6.15 -2.21
N ILE A 16 -21.86 4.91 -1.89
CA ILE A 16 -20.50 4.40 -2.08
C ILE A 16 -20.24 3.96 -3.51
N TRP A 17 -21.27 3.51 -4.27
CA TRP A 17 -21.11 2.92 -5.61
C TRP A 17 -21.69 3.75 -6.76
N GLY A 18 -22.32 4.89 -6.48
CA GLY A 18 -23.19 5.58 -7.44
C GLY A 18 -22.60 6.77 -8.20
N SER A 19 -21.48 7.31 -7.83
CA SER A 19 -20.81 8.39 -8.59
C SER A 19 -19.33 8.41 -8.24
N GLY A 20 -18.48 8.44 -9.25
CA GLY A 20 -17.02 8.55 -9.14
C GLY A 20 -16.57 9.89 -8.51
N GLY A 21 -17.15 10.26 -7.39
CA GLY A 21 -16.77 11.39 -6.57
C GLY A 21 -15.95 10.90 -5.37
N GLU A 22 -14.96 11.66 -5.00
CA GLU A 22 -14.20 11.50 -3.77
C GLU A 22 -15.15 11.29 -2.59
N ILE A 23 -14.99 10.20 -1.86
CA ILE A 23 -15.77 9.97 -0.64
C ILE A 23 -15.16 10.87 0.44
N GLU A 24 -15.74 12.02 0.63
CA GLU A 24 -15.41 12.88 1.77
C GLU A 24 -15.95 12.24 3.05
N LEU A 25 -15.10 11.51 3.74
CA LEU A 25 -15.40 11.04 5.09
C LEU A 25 -15.21 12.20 6.06
N SER A 26 -16.26 12.96 6.34
CA SER A 26 -16.20 13.95 7.39
C SER A 26 -16.18 13.24 8.75
N THR A 27 -15.11 13.45 9.48
CA THR A 27 -15.04 13.04 10.88
C THR A 27 -15.87 14.02 11.74
N ASN A 28 -16.29 13.57 12.93
CA ASN A 28 -17.06 14.41 13.86
C ASN A 28 -16.33 15.70 14.30
N SER A 29 -15.03 15.81 14.01
CA SER A 29 -14.17 16.99 14.23
C SER A 29 -14.18 18.00 13.07
N GLY A 30 -14.96 17.74 12.01
CA GLY A 30 -15.03 18.61 10.83
C GLY A 30 -13.76 18.61 9.97
N THR A 31 -12.82 17.69 10.22
CA THR A 31 -11.59 17.57 9.43
C THR A 31 -11.77 16.49 8.40
N TYR A 32 -11.62 16.85 7.13
CA TYR A 32 -11.63 15.89 6.03
C TYR A 32 -10.33 15.08 6.03
N VAL A 33 -10.45 13.75 5.96
CA VAL A 33 -9.30 12.86 5.84
C VAL A 33 -9.05 12.62 4.36
N THR A 34 -8.01 13.27 3.82
CA THR A 34 -7.49 13.05 2.48
C THR A 34 -6.19 12.27 2.54
N GLN A 35 -5.74 11.68 1.43
CA GLN A 35 -4.44 11.01 1.36
C GLN A 35 -3.30 11.91 1.85
N ASP A 36 -3.31 13.18 1.48
CA ASP A 36 -2.28 14.14 1.91
C ASP A 36 -2.29 14.40 3.42
N ASN A 37 -3.47 14.31 4.05
CA ASN A 37 -3.62 14.52 5.49
C ASN A 37 -3.33 13.27 6.32
N VAL A 38 -3.50 12.08 5.76
CA VAL A 38 -3.25 10.80 6.43
C VAL A 38 -1.81 10.70 6.93
N TRP A 39 -0.84 11.15 6.13
CA TRP A 39 0.57 11.16 6.51
C TRP A 39 0.90 12.07 7.70
N ARG A 40 0.05 13.05 8.01
CA ARG A 40 0.21 13.92 9.18
C ARG A 40 -0.24 13.25 10.47
N LEU A 41 -0.97 12.16 10.39
CA LEU A 41 -1.37 11.38 11.56
C LEU A 41 -0.23 10.44 11.96
N ALA A 42 0.48 10.80 13.02
CA ALA A 42 1.66 10.07 13.50
C ALA A 42 1.40 8.56 13.71
N ALA A 43 0.21 8.22 14.19
CA ALA A 43 -0.18 6.82 14.42
C ALA A 43 -0.26 6.03 13.10
N ILE A 44 -0.84 6.60 12.06
CA ILE A 44 -0.96 5.94 10.74
C ILE A 44 0.40 5.85 10.09
N THR A 45 1.15 6.94 10.07
CA THR A 45 2.53 6.95 9.54
C THR A 45 3.41 5.93 10.25
N GLY A 46 3.32 5.86 11.58
CA GLY A 46 4.04 4.87 12.38
C GLY A 46 3.66 3.43 12.01
N ALA A 47 2.36 3.13 11.88
CA ALA A 47 1.88 1.81 11.51
C ALA A 47 2.32 1.41 10.08
N VAL A 48 2.15 2.31 9.10
CA VAL A 48 2.58 2.08 7.71
C VAL A 48 4.08 1.83 7.63
N ASN A 49 4.89 2.67 8.29
CA ASN A 49 6.34 2.52 8.30
C ASN A 49 6.78 1.22 8.98
N LEU A 50 6.15 0.83 10.07
CA LEU A 50 6.46 -0.43 10.75
C LEU A 50 6.22 -1.63 9.84
N ILE A 51 5.06 -1.70 9.19
CA ILE A 51 4.70 -2.80 8.31
C ILE A 51 5.58 -2.79 7.05
N ALA A 52 5.74 -1.64 6.42
CA ALA A 52 6.55 -1.50 5.21
C ALA A 52 8.01 -1.88 5.46
N SER A 53 8.61 -1.44 6.55
CA SER A 53 9.98 -1.79 6.91
C SER A 53 10.14 -3.29 7.23
N SER A 54 9.19 -3.85 7.97
CA SER A 54 9.22 -5.27 8.32
C SER A 54 9.17 -6.17 7.08
N ILE A 55 8.29 -5.85 6.11
CA ILE A 55 8.14 -6.63 4.88
C ILE A 55 9.34 -6.41 3.94
N SER A 56 9.82 -5.17 3.81
CA SER A 56 10.91 -4.83 2.87
C SER A 56 12.25 -5.46 3.25
N THR A 57 12.45 -5.77 4.53
CA THR A 57 13.67 -6.43 5.01
C THR A 57 13.65 -7.95 4.84
N LEU A 58 12.51 -8.56 4.52
CA LEU A 58 12.42 -10.00 4.32
C LEU A 58 13.33 -10.45 3.17
N PRO A 59 14.02 -11.60 3.30
CA PRO A 59 14.86 -12.12 2.23
C PRO A 59 13.99 -12.54 1.03
N MET A 60 14.39 -12.11 -0.17
CA MET A 60 13.77 -12.52 -1.42
C MET A 60 14.69 -13.49 -2.16
N GLU A 61 14.12 -14.56 -2.68
CA GLU A 61 14.83 -15.56 -3.46
C GLU A 61 14.14 -15.80 -4.79
N ALA A 62 14.94 -16.04 -5.83
CA ALA A 62 14.43 -16.41 -7.14
C ALA A 62 14.49 -17.93 -7.31
N TRP A 63 13.39 -18.50 -7.75
CA TRP A 63 13.27 -19.94 -8.03
C TRP A 63 12.92 -20.16 -9.49
N VAL A 64 13.56 -21.14 -10.11
CA VAL A 64 13.23 -21.58 -11.46
C VAL A 64 12.66 -22.99 -11.40
N ARG A 65 11.65 -23.27 -12.22
CA ARG A 65 11.14 -24.62 -12.41
C ARG A 65 11.84 -25.25 -13.62
N ARG A 66 12.56 -26.34 -13.38
CA ARG A 66 13.20 -27.12 -14.43
C ARG A 66 12.84 -28.61 -14.18
N ASP A 67 12.33 -29.28 -15.21
CA ASP A 67 11.94 -30.70 -15.16
C ASP A 67 11.00 -31.06 -13.99
N GLY A 68 10.05 -30.16 -13.70
CA GLY A 68 9.07 -30.32 -12.61
C GLY A 68 9.60 -29.98 -11.22
N GLN A 69 10.90 -29.79 -11.04
CA GLN A 69 11.50 -29.45 -9.77
C GLN A 69 11.71 -27.94 -9.61
N LYS A 70 11.56 -27.44 -8.39
CA LYS A 70 11.90 -26.06 -8.04
C LYS A 70 13.36 -26.00 -7.62
N LEU A 71 14.15 -25.26 -8.39
CA LEU A 71 15.58 -25.06 -8.13
C LEU A 71 15.82 -23.59 -7.77
N LEU A 72 16.63 -23.36 -6.72
CA LEU A 72 17.06 -22.02 -6.34
C LEU A 72 17.98 -21.46 -7.42
N MET A 73 17.62 -20.29 -7.95
CA MET A 73 18.38 -19.62 -8.99
C MET A 73 19.67 -19.01 -8.41
N ARG A 74 20.80 -19.48 -8.87
CA ARG A 74 22.11 -18.93 -8.52
C ARG A 74 22.96 -18.76 -9.79
N PRO A 75 23.58 -17.58 -10.03
CA PRO A 75 23.46 -16.35 -9.22
C PRO A 75 22.04 -15.78 -9.24
N LYS A 76 21.69 -15.02 -8.19
CA LYS A 76 20.42 -14.29 -8.15
C LYS A 76 20.38 -13.27 -9.29
N PRO A 77 19.27 -13.10 -9.99
CA PRO A 77 19.13 -12.03 -10.97
C PRO A 77 19.26 -10.66 -10.31
N ASP A 78 19.92 -9.72 -10.97
CA ASP A 78 20.19 -8.39 -10.41
C ASP A 78 18.92 -7.63 -10.04
N TRP A 79 17.84 -7.80 -10.78
CA TRP A 79 16.56 -7.16 -10.51
C TRP A 79 15.91 -7.60 -9.18
N VAL A 80 16.33 -8.74 -8.60
CA VAL A 80 15.85 -9.17 -7.26
C VAL A 80 16.45 -8.30 -6.15
N ASN A 81 17.73 -7.92 -6.33
CA ASN A 81 18.44 -7.10 -5.35
C ASN A 81 18.32 -5.60 -5.66
N ARG A 82 18.24 -5.27 -6.96
CA ARG A 82 18.14 -3.90 -7.48
C ARG A 82 17.00 -3.82 -8.49
N PRO A 83 15.74 -3.76 -8.00
CA PRO A 83 14.59 -3.67 -8.91
C PRO A 83 14.51 -2.33 -9.63
N ASP A 84 15.16 -1.31 -9.11
CA ASP A 84 15.24 0.03 -9.70
C ASP A 84 16.68 0.53 -9.62
N VAL A 85 17.18 1.07 -10.74
CA VAL A 85 18.50 1.71 -10.81
C VAL A 85 18.65 2.95 -9.95
N SER A 86 17.54 3.62 -9.62
CA SER A 86 17.52 4.80 -8.78
C SER A 86 17.79 4.48 -7.29
N PHE A 87 17.58 3.24 -6.89
CA PHE A 87 17.81 2.80 -5.52
C PHE A 87 19.04 1.90 -5.41
N VAL A 88 19.82 2.13 -4.38
CA VAL A 88 21.00 1.31 -4.08
C VAL A 88 20.61 -0.12 -3.67
N ASP A 89 19.45 -0.24 -3.02
CA ASP A 89 18.92 -1.50 -2.50
C ASP A 89 17.43 -1.62 -2.81
N ARG A 90 16.92 -2.85 -2.75
CA ARG A 90 15.49 -3.16 -2.96
C ARG A 90 14.58 -2.63 -1.86
N THR A 91 15.11 -2.44 -0.63
CA THR A 91 14.32 -2.10 0.57
C THR A 91 13.45 -0.85 0.38
N PRO A 92 13.94 0.30 -0.09
CA PRO A 92 13.11 1.48 -0.30
C PRO A 92 12.08 1.26 -1.42
N PHE A 93 12.40 0.49 -2.45
CA PHE A 93 11.48 0.16 -3.53
C PHE A 93 10.30 -0.66 -3.01
N ILE A 94 10.56 -1.73 -2.27
CA ILE A 94 9.51 -2.57 -1.68
C ILE A 94 8.70 -1.79 -0.63
N SER A 95 9.36 -0.96 0.20
CA SER A 95 8.65 -0.11 1.17
C SER A 95 7.66 0.83 0.51
N SER A 96 8.01 1.44 -0.63
CA SER A 96 7.11 2.35 -1.35
C SER A 96 5.90 1.60 -1.94
N ILE A 97 6.10 0.39 -2.46
CA ILE A 97 5.00 -0.46 -2.94
C ILE A 97 4.04 -0.82 -1.79
N ILE A 98 4.59 -1.24 -0.65
CA ILE A 98 3.77 -1.61 0.52
C ILE A 98 3.00 -0.39 1.05
N ALA A 99 3.65 0.77 1.14
CA ALA A 99 2.98 2.00 1.56
C ALA A 99 1.82 2.37 0.63
N SER A 100 2.01 2.30 -0.69
CA SER A 100 0.95 2.52 -1.67
C SER A 100 -0.20 1.51 -1.53
N LEU A 101 0.12 0.23 -1.34
CA LEU A 101 -0.90 -0.81 -1.14
C LEU A 101 -1.71 -0.57 0.14
N MET A 102 -1.08 -0.09 1.21
CA MET A 102 -1.76 0.17 2.48
C MET A 102 -2.65 1.41 2.44
N LEU A 103 -2.24 2.45 1.72
CA LEU A 103 -2.96 3.72 1.67
C LEU A 103 -4.00 3.76 0.55
N ASP A 104 -3.64 3.24 -0.63
CA ASP A 104 -4.45 3.35 -1.85
C ASP A 104 -5.11 2.03 -2.26
N GLY A 105 -4.70 0.91 -1.62
CA GLY A 105 -5.13 -0.42 -2.01
C GLY A 105 -4.52 -0.90 -3.35
N ASN A 106 -3.74 -0.07 -4.02
CA ASN A 106 -3.12 -0.36 -5.31
C ASN A 106 -1.68 0.15 -5.36
N ALA A 107 -0.81 -0.58 -6.08
CA ALA A 107 0.54 -0.13 -6.38
C ALA A 107 0.85 -0.43 -7.85
N PHE A 108 1.36 0.55 -8.58
CA PHE A 108 1.69 0.43 -9.99
C PHE A 108 3.20 0.52 -10.18
N VAL A 109 3.76 -0.45 -10.89
CA VAL A 109 5.18 -0.48 -11.24
C VAL A 109 5.32 -0.40 -12.74
N ARG A 110 6.06 0.59 -13.22
CA ARG A 110 6.39 0.73 -14.64
C ARG A 110 7.71 0.04 -14.94
N VAL A 111 7.70 -0.87 -15.90
CA VAL A 111 8.90 -1.60 -16.34
C VAL A 111 9.39 -0.98 -17.63
N PHE A 112 10.64 -0.52 -17.63
CA PHE A 112 11.35 -0.11 -18.84
C PHE A 112 12.22 -1.29 -19.30
N ARG A 113 12.20 -1.57 -20.57
CA ARG A 113 13.07 -2.58 -21.20
C ARG A 113 13.86 -1.88 -22.30
N ASP A 114 15.16 -2.03 -22.25
CA ASP A 114 16.07 -1.65 -23.32
C ASP A 114 16.15 -2.76 -24.38
#